data_f6bf70bad69c5fd99f297f5402f0b7e6
#
_entry.id   f6bf70bad69c5fd99f297f5402f0b7e6
#
_cell.length_a   1.000
_cell.length_b   1.000
_cell.length_c   1.000
_cell.angle_alpha   90.00
_cell.angle_beta   90.00
_cell.angle_gamma   90.00
#
_symmetry.space_group_name_H-M   'P 1'
#
loop_
_entity.id
_entity.type
_entity.pdbx_description
1 polymer ?
#
loop_
_entity_poly.entity_id
_entity_poly.type
_entity_poly.pdbx_seq_one_letter_code
_entity_poly.pdbx_strand_id
1 'polypeptide(L)'
;MPRSSVAFTREPIDIAALAEAVSTVLTPEELAATPIEVRPLDDGAAAQVVMLDRVVLTVLRPRLVPAPAELARVYGAVEAPSDARWSTDCFTTWEPEGVIGVRLIEAVAAARGGAAVHLG
;
A
#
# COMPACT_ATOMS: atom_id res chain seq x y z
N MET A 1 0.31 -8.31 16.07
CA MET A 1 1.36 -8.16 15.04
C MET A 1 0.71 -7.67 13.76
N PRO A 2 1.28 -6.69 13.06
CA PRO A 2 0.74 -6.25 11.79
C PRO A 2 1.00 -7.28 10.68
N ARG A 3 0.10 -7.32 9.71
CA ARG A 3 0.34 -8.04 8.47
C ARG A 3 1.24 -7.19 7.60
N SER A 4 2.24 -7.82 6.98
CA SER A 4 3.12 -7.12 6.07
C SER A 4 2.80 -7.48 4.62
N SER A 5 3.00 -6.49 3.75
CA SER A 5 2.83 -6.64 2.31
C SER A 5 3.89 -5.82 1.61
N VAL A 6 4.19 -6.16 0.38
CA VAL A 6 5.11 -5.38 -0.46
C VAL A 6 4.40 -5.10 -1.77
N ALA A 7 4.37 -3.84 -2.17
CA ALA A 7 3.87 -3.42 -3.48
C ALA A 7 5.06 -3.23 -4.42
N PHE A 8 5.02 -3.89 -5.58
CA PHE A 8 6.02 -3.74 -6.63
C PHE A 8 5.38 -2.98 -7.77
N THR A 9 5.87 -1.78 -8.06
CA THR A 9 5.22 -0.86 -8.98
C THR A 9 6.20 -0.23 -9.96
N ARG A 10 5.70 0.24 -11.11
CA ARG A 10 6.49 0.97 -12.10
C ARG A 10 6.74 2.41 -11.66
N GLU A 11 5.78 2.99 -10.95
CA GLU A 11 5.86 4.36 -10.44
C GLU A 11 5.78 4.34 -8.92
N PRO A 12 6.41 5.30 -8.24
CA PRO A 12 6.40 5.33 -6.78
C PRO A 12 4.99 5.62 -6.24
N ILE A 13 4.67 5.01 -5.10
CA ILE A 13 3.42 5.27 -4.40
C ILE A 13 3.61 6.52 -3.55
N ASP A 14 2.78 7.53 -3.79
CA ASP A 14 2.76 8.78 -3.06
C ASP A 14 1.43 8.98 -2.33
N ILE A 15 1.32 10.09 -1.60
CA ILE A 15 0.11 10.40 -0.84
C ILE A 15 -1.09 10.59 -1.76
N ALA A 16 -0.89 11.21 -2.92
CA ALA A 16 -1.98 11.39 -3.89
C ALA A 16 -2.52 10.05 -4.37
N ALA A 17 -1.65 9.06 -4.62
CA ALA A 17 -2.07 7.73 -5.01
C ALA A 17 -2.89 7.05 -3.92
N LEU A 18 -2.50 7.22 -2.65
CA LEU A 18 -3.26 6.68 -1.52
C LEU A 18 -4.64 7.32 -1.40
N ALA A 19 -4.72 8.64 -1.58
CA ALA A 19 -5.99 9.36 -1.53
C ALA A 19 -6.93 8.88 -2.65
N GLU A 20 -6.41 8.66 -3.85
CA GLU A 20 -7.17 8.11 -4.96
C GLU A 20 -7.65 6.68 -4.67
N ALA A 21 -6.79 5.86 -4.07
CA ALA A 21 -7.16 4.49 -3.71
C ALA A 21 -8.31 4.46 -2.71
N VAL A 22 -8.31 5.36 -1.73
CA VAL A 22 -9.41 5.50 -0.77
C VAL A 22 -10.72 5.75 -1.51
N SER A 23 -10.72 6.69 -2.48
CA SER A 23 -11.91 7.01 -3.26
C SER A 23 -12.34 5.86 -4.20
N THR A 24 -11.42 4.98 -4.57
CA THR A 24 -11.71 3.83 -5.42
C THR A 24 -12.29 2.67 -4.63
N VAL A 25 -11.74 2.41 -3.44
CA VAL A 25 -12.11 1.26 -2.62
C VAL A 25 -13.40 1.49 -1.84
N LEU A 26 -13.60 2.71 -1.34
CA LEU A 26 -14.77 3.05 -0.54
C LEU A 26 -15.79 3.81 -1.38
N THR A 27 -17.07 3.49 -1.19
CA THR A 27 -18.15 4.21 -1.86
C THR A 27 -18.31 5.61 -1.27
N PRO A 28 -18.92 6.57 -2.00
CA PRO A 28 -19.22 7.89 -1.44
C PRO A 28 -20.04 7.82 -0.15
N GLU A 29 -20.94 6.84 -0.03
CA GLU A 29 -21.74 6.65 1.18
C GLU A 29 -20.86 6.20 2.37
N GLU A 30 -19.94 5.27 2.11
CA GLU A 30 -18.99 4.82 3.14
C GLU A 30 -18.08 5.96 3.58
N LEU A 31 -17.59 6.77 2.63
CA LEU A 31 -16.75 7.92 2.93
C LEU A 31 -17.49 8.98 3.76
N ALA A 32 -18.77 9.19 3.47
CA ALA A 32 -19.59 10.14 4.23
C ALA A 32 -19.89 9.65 5.64
N ALA A 33 -20.05 8.33 5.81
CA ALA A 33 -20.40 7.73 7.10
C ALA A 33 -19.21 7.47 8.01
N THR A 34 -18.00 7.31 7.44
CA THR A 34 -16.81 6.88 8.18
C THR A 34 -15.69 7.90 8.01
N PRO A 35 -15.28 8.59 9.09
CA PRO A 35 -14.11 9.48 9.01
C PRO A 35 -12.87 8.70 8.61
N ILE A 36 -12.22 9.13 7.52
CA ILE A 36 -10.98 8.54 7.05
C ILE A 36 -9.99 9.65 6.69
N GLU A 37 -8.74 9.43 7.04
CA GLU A 37 -7.68 10.42 6.84
C GLU A 37 -6.43 9.74 6.30
N VAL A 38 -5.79 10.36 5.32
CA VAL A 38 -4.45 9.97 4.86
C VAL A 38 -3.48 10.93 5.56
N ARG A 39 -2.67 10.39 6.46
CA ARG A 39 -1.77 11.17 7.31
C ARG A 39 -0.33 11.02 6.85
N PRO A 40 0.34 12.08 6.40
CA PRO A 40 1.74 11.99 6.00
C PRO A 40 2.65 11.78 7.22
N LEU A 41 3.74 11.04 7.00
CA LEU A 41 4.81 10.81 7.96
C LEU A 41 6.13 11.16 7.29
N ASP A 42 7.16 11.48 8.08
CA ASP A 42 8.52 11.75 7.58
C ASP A 42 8.52 12.75 6.41
N ASP A 43 7.88 13.90 6.61
CA ASP A 43 7.77 14.96 5.59
C ASP A 43 7.16 14.47 4.27
N GLY A 44 6.24 13.49 4.36
CA GLY A 44 5.55 12.94 3.20
C GLY A 44 6.22 11.74 2.56
N ALA A 45 7.34 11.28 3.11
CA ALA A 45 8.05 10.11 2.59
C ALA A 45 7.32 8.81 2.91
N ALA A 46 6.50 8.80 3.96
CA ALA A 46 5.66 7.68 4.36
C ALA A 46 4.26 8.21 4.68
N ALA A 47 3.30 7.32 4.86
CA ALA A 47 1.93 7.72 5.16
C ALA A 47 1.17 6.65 5.92
N GLN A 48 0.13 7.08 6.63
CA GLN A 48 -0.83 6.19 7.27
C GLN A 48 -2.23 6.53 6.79
N VAL A 49 -3.06 5.50 6.65
CA VAL A 49 -4.50 5.68 6.45
C VAL A 49 -5.16 5.37 7.79
N VAL A 50 -5.89 6.34 8.32
CA VAL A 50 -6.54 6.26 9.64
C VAL A 50 -8.05 6.29 9.44
N MET A 51 -8.74 5.33 10.01
CA MET A 51 -10.19 5.21 9.94
C MET A 51 -10.73 5.00 11.35
N LEU A 52 -11.67 5.84 11.79
CA LEU A 52 -12.25 5.79 13.14
C LEU A 52 -11.15 5.80 14.22
N ASP A 53 -10.16 6.68 14.07
CA ASP A 53 -9.01 6.82 14.96
C ASP A 53 -8.11 5.59 15.06
N ARG A 54 -8.23 4.65 14.11
CA ARG A 54 -7.38 3.46 14.03
C ARG A 54 -6.58 3.49 12.75
N VAL A 55 -5.29 3.15 12.85
CA VAL A 55 -4.44 3.01 11.68
C VAL A 55 -4.78 1.70 10.97
N VAL A 56 -5.32 1.79 9.77
CA VAL A 56 -5.68 0.60 8.97
C VAL A 56 -4.60 0.24 7.97
N LEU A 57 -3.72 1.17 7.63
CA LEU A 57 -2.64 0.95 6.68
C LEU A 57 -1.48 1.89 7.01
N THR A 58 -0.26 1.35 7.00
CA THR A 58 0.98 2.14 7.04
C THR A 58 1.76 1.82 5.78
N VAL A 59 2.17 2.85 5.05
CA VAL A 59 2.95 2.74 3.82
C VAL A 59 4.28 3.42 4.07
N LEU A 60 5.38 2.67 3.95
CA LEU A 60 6.71 3.21 4.15
C LEU A 60 7.23 3.86 2.86
N ARG A 61 8.40 4.47 2.96
CA ARG A 61 9.05 5.11 1.81
C ARG A 61 9.30 4.10 0.69
N PRO A 62 8.92 4.41 -0.56
CA PRO A 62 9.28 3.55 -1.69
C PRO A 62 10.80 3.45 -1.87
N ARG A 63 11.26 2.27 -2.25
CA ARG A 63 12.68 2.01 -2.50
C ARG A 63 12.86 1.54 -3.94
N LEU A 64 13.94 1.97 -4.57
CA LEU A 64 14.27 1.51 -5.91
C LEU A 64 14.66 0.04 -5.90
N VAL A 65 14.16 -0.69 -6.88
CA VAL A 65 14.55 -2.07 -7.12
C VAL A 65 15.69 -2.06 -8.13
N PRO A 66 16.93 -2.44 -7.74
CA PRO A 66 18.09 -2.31 -8.64
C PRO A 66 18.03 -3.25 -9.83
N ALA A 67 17.45 -4.45 -9.68
CA ALA A 67 17.30 -5.41 -10.76
C ALA A 67 16.16 -6.36 -10.46
N PRO A 68 15.35 -6.77 -11.47
CA PRO A 68 14.25 -7.73 -11.26
C PRO A 68 14.70 -9.05 -10.63
N ALA A 69 15.90 -9.53 -10.94
CA ALA A 69 16.44 -10.77 -10.37
C ALA A 69 16.61 -10.69 -8.85
N GLU A 70 16.83 -9.51 -8.30
CA GLU A 70 16.98 -9.30 -6.86
C GLU A 70 15.68 -9.54 -6.10
N LEU A 71 14.54 -9.33 -6.73
CA LEU A 71 13.24 -9.57 -6.12
C LEU A 71 13.06 -11.04 -5.75
N ALA A 72 13.41 -11.94 -6.67
CA ALA A 72 13.32 -13.37 -6.43
C ALA A 72 14.28 -13.81 -5.33
N ARG A 73 15.46 -13.20 -5.24
CA ARG A 73 16.45 -13.51 -4.22
C ARG A 73 16.01 -13.06 -2.82
N VAL A 74 15.42 -11.87 -2.73
CA VAL A 74 15.05 -11.26 -1.43
C VAL A 74 13.70 -11.77 -0.93
N TYR A 75 12.73 -11.90 -1.82
CA TYR A 75 11.35 -12.22 -1.46
C TYR A 75 10.90 -13.62 -1.88
N GLY A 76 11.79 -14.41 -2.49
CA GLY A 76 11.44 -15.72 -3.02
C GLY A 76 10.67 -15.61 -4.33
N ALA A 77 9.86 -16.61 -4.65
CA ALA A 77 9.06 -16.60 -5.86
C ALA A 77 7.87 -15.65 -5.69
N VAL A 78 8.02 -14.40 -6.15
CA VAL A 78 6.96 -13.40 -6.09
C VAL A 78 6.46 -13.06 -7.49
N GLU A 79 5.16 -12.83 -7.60
CA GLU A 79 4.55 -12.37 -8.83
C GLU A 79 4.63 -10.84 -8.88
N ALA A 80 5.74 -10.33 -9.41
CA ALA A 80 5.94 -8.91 -9.63
C ALA A 80 6.05 -8.63 -11.12
N PRO A 81 5.61 -7.44 -11.58
CA PRO A 81 5.85 -7.06 -12.97
C PRO A 81 7.35 -7.07 -13.27
N SER A 82 7.73 -7.56 -14.45
CA SER A 82 9.13 -7.65 -14.85
C SER A 82 9.82 -6.29 -14.97
N ASP A 83 9.04 -5.23 -15.09
CA ASP A 83 9.50 -3.85 -15.21
C ASP A 83 9.24 -3.03 -13.95
N ALA A 84 8.95 -3.67 -12.82
CA ALA A 84 8.77 -2.98 -11.55
C ALA A 84 10.09 -2.30 -11.13
N ARG A 85 10.00 -1.00 -10.77
CA ARG A 85 11.15 -0.21 -10.37
C ARG A 85 11.15 0.14 -8.89
N TRP A 86 9.99 0.03 -8.25
CA TRP A 86 9.82 0.44 -6.86
C TRP A 86 9.25 -0.69 -6.04
N SER A 87 9.75 -0.82 -4.81
CA SER A 87 9.15 -1.69 -3.80
C SER A 87 8.74 -0.83 -2.62
N THR A 88 7.52 -1.04 -2.12
CA THR A 88 6.96 -0.27 -1.02
C THR A 88 6.45 -1.21 0.05
N ASP A 89 7.06 -1.15 1.23
CA ASP A 89 6.64 -1.96 2.36
C ASP A 89 5.37 -1.36 2.97
N CYS A 90 4.39 -2.21 3.24
CA CYS A 90 3.10 -1.82 3.79
C CYS A 90 2.75 -2.71 4.97
N PHE A 91 2.04 -2.16 5.94
CA PHE A 91 1.58 -2.89 7.12
C PHE A 91 0.10 -2.61 7.36
N THR A 92 -0.65 -3.68 7.61
CA THR A 92 -2.07 -3.59 7.95
C THR A 92 -2.30 -4.27 9.29
N THR A 93 -3.41 -3.92 9.96
CA THR A 93 -3.81 -4.58 11.19
C THR A 93 -4.41 -5.95 10.89
N TRP A 94 -4.40 -6.86 11.88
CA TRP A 94 -5.13 -8.13 11.83
C TRP A 94 -6.61 -7.98 12.19
N GLU A 95 -6.99 -6.81 12.71
CA GLU A 95 -8.39 -6.50 13.02
C GLU A 95 -9.24 -6.51 11.75
N PRO A 96 -10.58 -6.57 11.86
CA PRO A 96 -11.45 -6.53 10.69
C PRO A 96 -11.15 -5.36 9.74
N GLU A 97 -10.73 -4.23 10.26
CA GLU A 97 -10.37 -3.04 9.47
C GLU A 97 -9.17 -3.29 8.55
N GLY A 98 -8.35 -4.30 8.84
CA GLY A 98 -7.21 -4.67 8.01
C GLY A 98 -7.61 -5.11 6.61
N VAL A 99 -8.83 -5.60 6.42
CA VAL A 99 -9.34 -5.96 5.10
C VAL A 99 -9.38 -4.73 4.19
N ILE A 100 -9.78 -3.58 4.73
CA ILE A 100 -9.77 -2.32 3.99
C ILE A 100 -8.34 -1.94 3.62
N GLY A 101 -7.39 -2.08 4.56
CA GLY A 101 -5.97 -1.82 4.30
C GLY A 101 -5.43 -2.67 3.16
N VAL A 102 -5.75 -3.96 3.14
CA VAL A 102 -5.33 -4.87 2.06
C VAL A 102 -5.91 -4.43 0.71
N ARG A 103 -7.19 -4.07 0.67
CA ARG A 103 -7.83 -3.58 -0.56
C ARG A 103 -7.20 -2.28 -1.04
N LEU A 104 -6.82 -1.40 -0.14
CA LEU A 104 -6.12 -0.15 -0.48
C LEU A 104 -4.75 -0.43 -1.09
N ILE A 105 -3.98 -1.36 -0.51
CA ILE A 105 -2.67 -1.74 -1.06
C ILE A 105 -2.83 -2.27 -2.48
N GLU A 106 -3.78 -3.16 -2.71
CA GLU A 106 -4.01 -3.73 -4.03
C GLU A 106 -4.44 -2.67 -5.04
N ALA A 107 -5.31 -1.76 -4.64
CA ALA A 107 -5.79 -0.69 -5.52
C ALA A 107 -4.66 0.28 -5.88
N VAL A 108 -3.85 0.70 -4.92
CA VAL A 108 -2.77 1.65 -5.17
C VAL A 108 -1.65 1.01 -6.00
N ALA A 109 -1.34 -0.26 -5.76
CA ALA A 109 -0.35 -0.97 -6.55
C ALA A 109 -0.80 -1.07 -8.01
N ALA A 110 -2.06 -1.43 -8.25
CA ALA A 110 -2.61 -1.50 -9.62
C ALA A 110 -2.58 -0.12 -10.29
N ALA A 111 -2.94 0.94 -9.57
CA ALA A 111 -2.95 2.30 -10.12
C ALA A 111 -1.54 2.79 -10.49
N ARG A 112 -0.51 2.27 -9.85
CA ARG A 112 0.90 2.63 -10.13
C ARG A 112 1.61 1.60 -11.00
N GLY A 113 0.86 0.77 -11.70
CA GLY A 113 1.42 -0.18 -12.67
C GLY A 113 2.11 -1.38 -12.06
N GLY A 114 1.52 -1.96 -11.03
CA GLY A 114 2.13 -3.09 -10.36
C GLY A 114 1.16 -4.00 -9.64
N ALA A 115 1.67 -4.73 -8.67
CA ALA A 115 0.93 -5.70 -7.87
C ALA A 115 1.46 -5.74 -6.45
N ALA A 116 0.63 -6.19 -5.54
CA ALA A 116 1.00 -6.37 -4.14
C ALA A 116 1.18 -7.85 -3.82
N VAL A 117 2.14 -8.12 -2.93
CA VAL A 117 2.40 -9.47 -2.39
C VAL A 117 2.21 -9.39 -0.88
N HIS A 118 1.37 -10.27 -0.35
CA HIS A 118 1.09 -10.31 1.09
C HIS A 118 1.97 -11.35 1.75
N LEU A 119 2.73 -10.95 2.77
CA LEU A 119 3.77 -11.77 3.38
C LEU A 119 3.36 -12.43 4.70
N GLY A 120 2.17 -12.17 5.16
CA GLY A 120 1.69 -12.84 6.35
C GLY A 120 0.86 -12.08 7.31
#